data_a4a1a7584265c00ca69eeb873332c8ba
#
_entry.id   a4a1a7584265c00ca69eeb873332c8ba
#
_cell.length_a   1.000
_cell.length_b   1.000
_cell.length_c   1.000
_cell.angle_alpha   90.00
_cell.angle_beta   90.00
_cell.angle_gamma   90.00
#
_symmetry.space_group_name_H-M   'P 1'
#
loop_
_entity.id
_entity.type
_entity.pdbx_description
1 polymer ?
#
loop_
_entity_poly.entity_id
_entity_poly.type
_entity_poly.pdbx_seq_one_letter_code
_entity_poly.pdbx_strand_id
1 'polypeptide(L)'
;MAITVKDIVEIAQKKGCELATGEGKLYKEVYYVDTMEIPDMEAWMKPNVLYITTGYAYSGTKEKVLSLIKSLHDVNAAALAIKSRFIGAYMKDFLKLAREYEFPIIIMPEELPFVELNYAVMEALVTSQHHEELKLKSEKLNKRKADRKLFSDLLAGNVVINEEQNQYFHEQNWPKPPYYIMLIEFERLTGSYTDKEFRNLEQCIRKVFAEEQFDSIVLSNRKIFPCIIKKDEKKYNQQYFERIKKVIAERSGHNILMGISNESETYKTFQVTYKNAMKALEIARIRKKECPIVWSEKIGYWKLLKEMSQQQQCKEFVSKKIDALIQYDKENESDLIETLEALVNHLGARNTTATIMSFQ
;
A
#
# COMPACT_ATOMS: atom_id res chain seq x y z
N MET A 1 11.19 3.47 17.44
CA MET A 1 12.08 2.48 18.10
C MET A 1 11.22 1.69 19.05
N ALA A 2 11.39 0.36 19.11
CA ALA A 2 10.68 -0.44 20.09
C ALA A 2 11.11 -0.05 21.52
N ILE A 3 10.18 -0.03 22.45
CA ILE A 3 10.48 0.20 23.88
C ILE A 3 11.18 -1.03 24.42
N THR A 4 12.26 -0.80 25.14
CA THR A 4 13.09 -1.86 25.76
C THR A 4 12.90 -1.91 27.27
N VAL A 5 13.37 -3.00 27.90
CA VAL A 5 13.41 -3.09 29.37
C VAL A 5 14.23 -1.94 29.97
N LYS A 6 15.29 -1.49 29.29
CA LYS A 6 16.07 -0.31 29.70
C LYS A 6 15.20 0.94 29.83
N ASP A 7 14.39 1.22 28.81
CA ASP A 7 13.49 2.38 28.80
C ASP A 7 12.47 2.28 29.93
N ILE A 8 11.93 1.06 30.17
CA ILE A 8 11.02 0.80 31.30
C ILE A 8 11.70 1.02 32.66
N VAL A 9 12.94 0.58 32.82
CA VAL A 9 13.72 0.82 34.06
C VAL A 9 13.93 2.32 34.27
N GLU A 10 14.27 3.08 33.24
CA GLU A 10 14.42 4.54 33.35
C GLU A 10 13.11 5.25 33.74
N ILE A 11 11.97 4.77 33.19
CA ILE A 11 10.63 5.25 33.57
C ILE A 11 10.33 4.91 35.03
N ALA A 12 10.58 3.67 35.45
CA ALA A 12 10.32 3.16 36.76
C ALA A 12 11.19 3.84 37.84
N GLN A 13 12.47 4.12 37.53
CA GLN A 13 13.38 4.83 38.44
C GLN A 13 12.91 6.25 38.75
N LYS A 14 12.29 6.95 37.78
CA LYS A 14 11.67 8.27 38.03
C LYS A 14 10.49 8.23 39.00
N LYS A 15 9.95 7.02 39.24
CA LYS A 15 8.89 6.73 40.21
C LYS A 15 9.41 6.11 41.52
N GLY A 16 10.71 6.08 41.70
CA GLY A 16 11.34 5.51 42.91
C GLY A 16 11.51 3.98 42.90
N CYS A 17 11.27 3.33 41.72
CA CYS A 17 11.54 1.90 41.59
C CYS A 17 13.06 1.61 41.41
N GLU A 18 13.50 0.41 41.73
CA GLU A 18 14.89 -0.03 41.62
C GLU A 18 15.01 -1.30 40.78
N LEU A 19 15.98 -1.37 39.88
CA LEU A 19 16.32 -2.59 39.18
C LEU A 19 17.16 -3.48 40.14
N ALA A 20 16.66 -4.68 40.43
CA ALA A 20 17.32 -5.59 41.36
C ALA A 20 18.11 -6.73 40.67
N THR A 21 17.74 -7.07 39.43
CA THR A 21 18.40 -8.14 38.65
C THR A 21 18.16 -7.94 37.16
N GLY A 22 18.89 -8.67 36.30
CA GLY A 22 18.63 -8.79 34.88
C GLY A 22 19.29 -7.71 34.00
N GLU A 23 20.43 -7.14 34.43
CA GLU A 23 21.18 -6.14 33.69
C GLU A 23 21.61 -6.62 32.29
N GLY A 24 21.80 -7.94 32.11
CA GLY A 24 22.15 -8.54 30.81
C GLY A 24 21.01 -8.52 29.76
N LYS A 25 19.75 -8.33 30.18
CA LYS A 25 18.58 -8.37 29.31
C LYS A 25 17.87 -7.02 29.16
N LEU A 26 18.54 -5.92 29.43
CA LEU A 26 17.96 -4.55 29.33
C LEU A 26 17.53 -4.15 27.90
N TYR A 27 18.11 -4.75 26.87
CA TYR A 27 17.74 -4.47 25.47
C TYR A 27 16.57 -5.31 24.95
N LYS A 28 15.97 -6.16 25.80
CA LYS A 28 14.78 -6.93 25.44
C LYS A 28 13.60 -5.99 25.19
N GLU A 29 12.88 -6.22 24.10
CA GLU A 29 11.72 -5.42 23.73
C GLU A 29 10.53 -5.69 24.65
N VAL A 30 9.74 -4.63 24.88
CA VAL A 30 8.50 -4.66 25.67
C VAL A 30 7.36 -4.19 24.77
N TYR A 31 6.36 -5.05 24.57
CA TYR A 31 5.21 -4.74 23.71
C TYR A 31 3.96 -4.40 24.50
N TYR A 32 3.84 -4.93 25.72
CA TYR A 32 2.66 -4.74 26.56
C TYR A 32 3.06 -4.62 28.03
N VAL A 33 2.15 -4.07 28.82
CA VAL A 33 2.18 -4.12 30.28
C VAL A 33 0.90 -4.76 30.79
N ASP A 34 1.00 -5.63 31.79
CA ASP A 34 -0.13 -6.33 32.39
C ASP A 34 0.01 -6.46 33.90
N THR A 35 -1.11 -6.53 34.61
CA THR A 35 -1.14 -6.64 36.07
C THR A 35 -1.55 -8.06 36.48
N MET A 36 -0.79 -8.65 37.40
CA MET A 36 -0.86 -10.06 37.75
C MET A 36 -1.19 -10.23 39.24
N GLU A 37 -2.48 -10.34 39.57
CA GLU A 37 -2.97 -10.40 40.95
C GLU A 37 -3.78 -11.66 41.31
N ILE A 38 -4.03 -12.54 40.34
CA ILE A 38 -4.77 -13.78 40.54
C ILE A 38 -3.84 -15.00 40.42
N PRO A 39 -4.09 -16.09 41.17
CA PRO A 39 -3.35 -17.33 40.97
C PRO A 39 -3.67 -17.95 39.59
N ASP A 40 -2.80 -18.84 39.11
CA ASP A 40 -2.97 -19.64 37.91
C ASP A 40 -3.00 -18.81 36.60
N MET A 41 -2.33 -17.66 36.57
CA MET A 41 -2.19 -16.83 35.38
C MET A 41 -1.26 -17.39 34.30
N GLU A 42 -0.51 -18.47 34.61
CA GLU A 42 0.49 -19.03 33.68
C GLU A 42 -0.06 -19.32 32.30
N ALA A 43 -1.31 -19.80 32.21
CA ALA A 43 -1.97 -20.09 30.91
C ALA A 43 -2.20 -18.86 30.05
N TRP A 44 -2.20 -17.66 30.61
CA TRP A 44 -2.47 -16.38 29.89
C TRP A 44 -1.24 -15.50 29.73
N MET A 45 -0.11 -15.90 30.35
CA MET A 45 1.13 -15.16 30.18
C MET A 45 1.61 -15.15 28.74
N LYS A 46 2.17 -14.01 28.31
CA LYS A 46 2.67 -13.79 26.94
C LYS A 46 4.12 -13.33 26.95
N PRO A 47 4.87 -13.59 25.86
CA PRO A 47 6.23 -13.09 25.73
C PRO A 47 6.26 -11.57 25.56
N ASN A 48 7.39 -10.96 25.93
CA ASN A 48 7.66 -9.52 25.79
C ASN A 48 6.67 -8.60 26.53
N VAL A 49 6.07 -9.09 27.61
CA VAL A 49 5.20 -8.33 28.51
C VAL A 49 5.98 -7.92 29.77
N LEU A 50 5.80 -6.67 30.21
CA LEU A 50 6.12 -6.24 31.56
C LEU A 50 4.95 -6.64 32.45
N TYR A 51 5.19 -7.52 33.42
CA TYR A 51 4.19 -7.86 34.45
C TYR A 51 4.38 -7.00 35.67
N ILE A 52 3.27 -6.56 36.27
CA ILE A 52 3.25 -5.78 37.53
C ILE A 52 2.44 -6.58 38.57
N THR A 53 2.98 -6.79 39.77
CA THR A 53 2.28 -7.56 40.80
C THR A 53 2.61 -7.09 42.21
N THR A 54 1.70 -7.33 43.17
CA THR A 54 2.00 -7.28 44.61
C THR A 54 2.73 -8.51 45.08
N GLY A 55 2.71 -9.59 44.31
CA GLY A 55 3.18 -10.91 44.72
C GLY A 55 2.20 -11.68 45.63
N TYR A 56 1.02 -11.11 45.91
CA TYR A 56 0.04 -11.75 46.81
C TYR A 56 -0.43 -13.11 46.29
N ALA A 57 -0.71 -13.24 44.99
CA ALA A 57 -1.14 -14.51 44.39
C ALA A 57 -0.11 -15.65 44.55
N TYR A 58 1.15 -15.33 44.71
CA TYR A 58 2.26 -16.27 44.86
C TYR A 58 2.82 -16.34 46.29
N SER A 59 2.16 -15.67 47.25
CA SER A 59 2.56 -15.72 48.66
C SER A 59 2.29 -17.08 49.29
N GLY A 60 2.92 -17.34 50.45
CA GLY A 60 2.69 -18.52 51.28
C GLY A 60 3.89 -19.46 51.38
N THR A 61 4.32 -20.14 50.32
CA THR A 61 5.47 -21.07 50.38
C THR A 61 6.60 -20.61 49.45
N LYS A 62 7.83 -21.03 49.78
CA LYS A 62 9.02 -20.74 48.98
C LYS A 62 8.87 -21.24 47.53
N GLU A 63 8.37 -22.47 47.39
CA GLU A 63 8.17 -23.11 46.08
C GLU A 63 7.26 -22.29 45.20
N LYS A 64 6.15 -21.75 45.74
CA LYS A 64 5.17 -20.95 45.06
C LYS A 64 5.75 -19.58 44.61
N VAL A 65 6.54 -18.96 45.49
CA VAL A 65 7.24 -17.70 45.12
C VAL A 65 8.27 -17.93 44.01
N LEU A 66 9.01 -19.04 44.07
CA LEU A 66 10.02 -19.35 43.04
C LEU A 66 9.40 -19.82 41.71
N SER A 67 8.19 -20.43 41.73
CA SER A 67 7.50 -20.81 40.48
C SER A 67 7.19 -19.61 39.61
N LEU A 68 6.89 -18.45 40.19
CA LEU A 68 6.66 -17.22 39.44
C LEU A 68 7.79 -16.86 38.48
N ILE A 69 9.06 -16.92 38.97
CA ILE A 69 10.22 -16.61 38.11
C ILE A 69 10.37 -17.65 37.00
N LYS A 70 10.13 -18.92 37.27
CA LYS A 70 10.20 -19.99 36.27
C LYS A 70 9.15 -19.75 35.16
N SER A 71 7.89 -19.54 35.56
CA SER A 71 6.80 -19.28 34.61
C SER A 71 7.05 -18.06 33.74
N LEU A 72 7.54 -16.95 34.31
CA LEU A 72 7.89 -15.75 33.55
C LEU A 72 9.08 -15.97 32.63
N HIS A 73 10.08 -16.74 33.04
CA HIS A 73 11.22 -17.10 32.20
C HIS A 73 10.80 -17.99 31.04
N ASP A 74 10.01 -19.04 31.30
CA ASP A 74 9.58 -20.03 30.33
C ASP A 74 8.69 -19.41 29.22
N VAL A 75 7.82 -18.44 29.59
CA VAL A 75 7.02 -17.71 28.65
C VAL A 75 7.79 -16.60 27.92
N ASN A 76 9.05 -16.39 28.26
CA ASN A 76 9.89 -15.33 27.74
C ASN A 76 9.31 -13.91 27.99
N ALA A 77 8.76 -13.67 29.20
CA ALA A 77 8.31 -12.36 29.64
C ALA A 77 9.47 -11.32 29.60
N ALA A 78 9.15 -10.04 29.45
CA ALA A 78 10.17 -8.99 29.33
C ALA A 78 10.82 -8.66 30.69
N ALA A 79 10.00 -8.37 31.68
CA ALA A 79 10.42 -8.02 33.07
C ALA A 79 9.27 -8.23 34.04
N LEU A 80 9.57 -8.18 35.33
CA LEU A 80 8.60 -8.15 36.42
C LEU A 80 8.83 -6.93 37.31
N ALA A 81 7.81 -6.11 37.51
CA ALA A 81 7.77 -5.09 38.56
C ALA A 81 6.96 -5.61 39.74
N ILE A 82 7.57 -5.65 40.92
CA ILE A 82 7.00 -6.31 42.10
C ILE A 82 7.17 -5.50 43.39
N LYS A 83 6.14 -5.55 44.27
CA LYS A 83 6.25 -5.07 45.65
C LYS A 83 6.75 -6.16 46.55
N SER A 84 7.54 -5.80 47.58
CA SER A 84 8.17 -6.76 48.45
C SER A 84 7.29 -7.35 49.56
N ARG A 85 6.20 -6.69 49.88
CA ARG A 85 5.36 -6.91 51.03
C ARG A 85 4.94 -8.39 51.26
N PHE A 86 4.49 -9.05 50.21
CA PHE A 86 3.93 -10.41 50.34
C PHE A 86 4.92 -11.53 50.10
N ILE A 87 6.09 -11.24 49.53
CA ILE A 87 7.13 -12.23 49.27
C ILE A 87 8.42 -11.96 50.05
N GLY A 88 8.43 -10.94 50.90
CA GLY A 88 9.63 -10.47 51.61
C GLY A 88 10.41 -11.55 52.37
N ALA A 89 9.71 -12.53 52.97
CA ALA A 89 10.33 -13.67 53.64
C ALA A 89 11.24 -14.52 52.72
N TYR A 90 10.93 -14.58 51.40
CA TYR A 90 11.65 -15.37 50.40
C TYR A 90 12.37 -14.49 49.37
N MET A 91 12.43 -13.18 49.57
CA MET A 91 12.99 -12.22 48.60
C MET A 91 14.44 -12.56 48.22
N LYS A 92 15.29 -13.00 49.18
CA LYS A 92 16.68 -13.38 48.89
C LYS A 92 16.76 -14.55 47.89
N ASP A 93 15.96 -15.58 48.10
CA ASP A 93 15.94 -16.76 47.23
C ASP A 93 15.33 -16.41 45.86
N PHE A 94 14.29 -15.58 45.85
CA PHE A 94 13.63 -15.06 44.64
C PHE A 94 14.60 -14.29 43.75
N LEU A 95 15.33 -13.32 44.30
CA LEU A 95 16.32 -12.54 43.55
C LEU A 95 17.54 -13.38 43.14
N LYS A 96 17.92 -14.40 43.96
CA LYS A 96 18.98 -15.34 43.56
C LYS A 96 18.58 -16.10 42.30
N LEU A 97 17.39 -16.69 42.28
CA LEU A 97 16.87 -17.42 41.11
C LEU A 97 16.68 -16.49 39.90
N ALA A 98 16.21 -15.26 40.11
CA ALA A 98 16.08 -14.27 39.02
C ALA A 98 17.44 -13.92 38.39
N ARG A 99 18.54 -13.84 39.17
CA ARG A 99 19.91 -13.66 38.68
C ARG A 99 20.39 -14.87 37.88
N GLU A 100 20.10 -16.09 38.33
CA GLU A 100 20.46 -17.32 37.59
C GLU A 100 19.81 -17.37 36.19
N TYR A 101 18.61 -16.85 36.07
CA TYR A 101 17.89 -16.72 34.75
C TYR A 101 18.16 -15.41 34.01
N GLU A 102 19.00 -14.53 34.58
CA GLU A 102 19.22 -13.16 34.09
C GLU A 102 17.89 -12.41 33.84
N PHE A 103 16.85 -12.70 34.64
CA PHE A 103 15.53 -12.15 34.48
C PHE A 103 15.39 -10.78 35.14
N PRO A 104 14.92 -9.72 34.42
CA PRO A 104 14.80 -8.37 34.97
C PRO A 104 13.70 -8.27 36.02
N ILE A 105 14.09 -7.92 37.25
CA ILE A 105 13.19 -7.63 38.38
C ILE A 105 13.33 -6.17 38.77
N ILE A 106 12.20 -5.46 38.78
CA ILE A 106 12.07 -4.09 39.24
C ILE A 106 11.33 -4.10 40.58
N ILE A 107 11.96 -3.63 41.62
CA ILE A 107 11.32 -3.49 42.95
C ILE A 107 10.59 -2.17 43.00
N MET A 108 9.30 -2.22 43.32
CA MET A 108 8.43 -1.07 43.47
C MET A 108 8.29 -0.63 44.91
N PRO A 109 8.33 0.69 45.21
CA PRO A 109 7.94 1.20 46.53
C PRO A 109 6.52 0.75 46.93
N GLU A 110 6.29 0.48 48.21
CA GLU A 110 4.97 0.02 48.68
C GLU A 110 3.87 1.08 48.47
N GLU A 111 4.23 2.35 48.57
CA GLU A 111 3.34 3.51 48.41
C GLU A 111 2.98 3.80 46.96
N LEU A 112 3.79 3.31 45.98
CA LEU A 112 3.56 3.59 44.57
C LEU A 112 2.32 2.84 44.04
N PRO A 113 1.25 3.52 43.62
CA PRO A 113 0.11 2.85 43.01
C PRO A 113 0.49 2.21 41.68
N PHE A 114 -0.03 1.01 41.39
CA PHE A 114 0.20 0.34 40.11
C PHE A 114 -0.20 1.18 38.90
N VAL A 115 -1.31 1.92 39.05
CA VAL A 115 -1.82 2.78 37.98
C VAL A 115 -0.80 3.83 37.50
N GLU A 116 0.06 4.32 38.40
CA GLU A 116 1.07 5.32 38.04
C GLU A 116 2.21 4.74 37.19
N LEU A 117 2.69 3.55 37.52
CA LEU A 117 3.70 2.87 36.73
C LEU A 117 3.09 2.38 35.40
N ASN A 118 1.91 1.75 35.49
CA ASN A 118 1.19 1.25 34.32
C ASN A 118 0.91 2.36 33.31
N TYR A 119 0.39 3.51 33.77
CA TYR A 119 0.13 4.67 32.90
C TYR A 119 1.39 5.18 32.23
N ALA A 120 2.47 5.36 32.97
CA ALA A 120 3.74 5.86 32.41
C ALA A 120 4.33 4.91 31.36
N VAL A 121 4.24 3.61 31.60
CA VAL A 121 4.69 2.58 30.65
C VAL A 121 3.78 2.55 29.41
N MET A 122 2.47 2.57 29.59
CA MET A 122 1.52 2.59 28.46
C MET A 122 1.68 3.83 27.61
N GLU A 123 1.85 5.01 28.23
CA GLU A 123 2.11 6.26 27.49
C GLU A 123 3.37 6.15 26.61
N ALA A 124 4.46 5.58 27.15
CA ALA A 124 5.68 5.36 26.40
C ALA A 124 5.47 4.38 25.23
N LEU A 125 4.77 3.25 25.46
CA LEU A 125 4.45 2.26 24.43
C LEU A 125 3.62 2.86 23.30
N VAL A 126 2.54 3.60 23.60
CA VAL A 126 1.67 4.25 22.62
C VAL A 126 2.43 5.31 21.84
N THR A 127 3.24 6.14 22.53
CA THR A 127 4.05 7.18 21.88
C THR A 127 5.07 6.57 20.92
N SER A 128 5.72 5.49 21.28
CA SER A 128 6.66 4.78 20.42
C SER A 128 6.00 4.20 19.17
N GLN A 129 4.84 3.55 19.30
CA GLN A 129 4.08 3.05 18.17
C GLN A 129 3.62 4.16 17.24
N HIS A 130 3.17 5.27 17.78
CA HIS A 130 2.77 6.44 16.98
C HIS A 130 3.95 7.06 16.22
N HIS A 131 5.12 7.16 16.82
CA HIS A 131 6.36 7.62 16.16
C HIS A 131 6.77 6.69 15.01
N GLU A 132 6.68 5.38 15.17
CA GLU A 132 6.97 4.43 14.09
C GLU A 132 6.00 4.55 12.92
N GLU A 133 4.70 4.67 13.21
CA GLU A 133 3.71 4.92 12.15
C GLU A 133 3.96 6.23 11.38
N LEU A 134 4.29 7.32 12.11
CA LEU A 134 4.60 8.62 11.48
C LEU A 134 5.87 8.52 10.63
N LYS A 135 6.90 7.83 11.10
CA LYS A 135 8.13 7.60 10.36
C LYS A 135 7.87 6.83 9.07
N LEU A 136 7.15 5.71 9.16
CA LEU A 136 6.75 4.91 7.99
C LEU A 136 5.89 5.71 6.99
N LYS A 137 4.96 6.55 7.48
CA LYS A 137 4.16 7.45 6.62
C LYS A 137 5.03 8.48 5.93
N SER A 138 6.00 9.07 6.65
CA SER A 138 6.95 10.04 6.10
C SER A 138 7.87 9.41 5.04
N GLU A 139 8.43 8.25 5.30
CA GLU A 139 9.27 7.50 4.36
C GLU A 139 8.51 7.14 3.07
N LYS A 140 7.26 6.64 3.21
CA LYS A 140 6.39 6.37 2.06
C LYS A 140 6.07 7.63 1.25
N LEU A 141 5.85 8.77 1.92
CA LEU A 141 5.59 10.04 1.24
C LEU A 141 6.82 10.55 0.51
N ASN A 142 8.01 10.47 1.13
CA ASN A 142 9.27 10.88 0.51
C ASN A 142 9.59 10.00 -0.71
N LYS A 143 9.39 8.68 -0.62
CA LYS A 143 9.54 7.78 -1.75
C LYS A 143 8.61 8.15 -2.91
N ARG A 144 7.33 8.42 -2.65
CA ARG A 144 6.38 8.85 -3.70
C ARG A 144 6.81 10.15 -4.38
N LYS A 145 7.37 11.11 -3.63
CA LYS A 145 7.90 12.35 -4.21
C LYS A 145 9.12 12.08 -5.09
N ALA A 146 10.03 11.21 -4.67
CA ALA A 146 11.20 10.80 -5.43
C ALA A 146 10.80 10.09 -6.73
N ASP A 147 9.87 9.14 -6.66
CA ASP A 147 9.34 8.43 -7.84
C ASP A 147 8.70 9.39 -8.85
N ARG A 148 7.90 10.36 -8.40
CA ARG A 148 7.28 11.36 -9.27
C ARG A 148 8.32 12.28 -9.92
N LYS A 149 9.33 12.69 -9.17
CA LYS A 149 10.43 13.50 -9.71
C LYS A 149 11.18 12.73 -10.78
N LEU A 150 11.59 11.51 -10.48
CA LEU A 150 12.31 10.65 -11.43
C LEU A 150 11.49 10.39 -12.71
N PHE A 151 10.20 10.12 -12.57
CA PHE A 151 9.29 9.99 -13.71
C PHE A 151 9.23 11.27 -14.57
N SER A 152 9.12 12.43 -13.93
CA SER A 152 9.11 13.72 -14.63
C SER A 152 10.43 13.98 -15.38
N ASP A 153 11.56 13.68 -14.73
CA ASP A 153 12.90 13.85 -15.32
C ASP A 153 13.13 12.89 -16.49
N LEU A 154 12.65 11.65 -16.40
CA LEU A 154 12.65 10.69 -17.52
C LEU A 154 11.80 11.17 -18.70
N LEU A 155 10.62 11.73 -18.44
CA LEU A 155 9.75 12.28 -19.48
C LEU A 155 10.35 13.53 -20.16
N ALA A 156 11.05 14.35 -19.38
CA ALA A 156 11.71 15.55 -19.89
C ALA A 156 13.04 15.22 -20.64
N GLY A 157 13.56 13.99 -20.50
CA GLY A 157 14.87 13.62 -21.06
C GLY A 157 16.06 14.18 -20.27
N ASN A 158 15.84 14.58 -19.03
CA ASN A 158 16.84 15.18 -18.16
C ASN A 158 17.74 14.13 -17.47
N VAL A 159 17.47 12.84 -17.68
CA VAL A 159 18.19 11.73 -17.05
C VAL A 159 19.10 11.07 -18.09
N VAL A 160 20.40 11.11 -17.85
CA VAL A 160 21.38 10.35 -18.64
C VAL A 160 21.44 8.92 -18.10
N ILE A 161 20.94 7.97 -18.86
CA ILE A 161 20.90 6.56 -18.45
C ILE A 161 22.28 5.93 -18.64
N ASN A 162 22.99 5.75 -17.54
CA ASN A 162 24.27 5.05 -17.42
C ASN A 162 24.15 3.91 -16.37
N GLU A 163 25.25 3.24 -16.03
CA GLU A 163 25.25 2.17 -15.04
C GLU A 163 24.87 2.65 -13.64
N GLU A 164 25.36 3.82 -13.23
CA GLU A 164 25.03 4.42 -11.92
C GLU A 164 23.53 4.73 -11.82
N GLN A 165 22.91 5.26 -12.89
CA GLN A 165 21.49 5.51 -12.94
C GLN A 165 20.67 4.23 -12.93
N ASN A 166 21.11 3.18 -13.60
CA ASN A 166 20.48 1.87 -13.53
C ASN A 166 20.52 1.31 -12.10
N GLN A 167 21.62 1.48 -11.38
CA GLN A 167 21.72 1.11 -9.97
C GLN A 167 20.74 1.93 -9.12
N TYR A 168 20.63 3.23 -9.34
CA TYR A 168 19.67 4.10 -8.66
C TYR A 168 18.22 3.66 -8.87
N PHE A 169 17.81 3.26 -10.10
CA PHE A 169 16.49 2.68 -10.33
C PHE A 169 16.25 1.44 -9.50
N HIS A 170 17.27 0.60 -9.32
CA HIS A 170 17.18 -0.58 -8.46
C HIS A 170 16.98 -0.22 -6.98
N GLU A 171 17.75 0.73 -6.48
CA GLU A 171 17.65 1.20 -5.09
C GLU A 171 16.28 1.81 -4.81
N GLN A 172 15.68 2.47 -5.80
CA GLN A 172 14.32 2.98 -5.73
C GLN A 172 13.24 1.90 -5.99
N ASN A 173 13.61 0.63 -6.17
CA ASN A 173 12.71 -0.48 -6.51
C ASN A 173 11.87 -0.22 -7.77
N TRP A 174 12.48 0.38 -8.80
CA TRP A 174 11.86 0.46 -10.11
C TRP A 174 12.01 -0.89 -10.83
N PRO A 175 10.99 -1.32 -11.61
CA PRO A 175 11.01 -2.60 -12.31
C PRO A 175 12.22 -2.69 -13.24
N LYS A 176 12.96 -3.81 -13.19
CA LYS A 176 14.08 -4.04 -14.12
C LYS A 176 13.55 -4.21 -15.53
N PRO A 177 14.24 -3.65 -16.56
CA PRO A 177 13.96 -4.02 -17.93
C PRO A 177 14.09 -5.53 -18.15
N PRO A 178 13.31 -6.13 -19.05
CA PRO A 178 12.28 -5.49 -19.89
C PRO A 178 11.00 -5.13 -19.12
N TYR A 179 10.38 -4.02 -19.50
CA TYR A 179 9.17 -3.50 -18.85
C TYR A 179 8.16 -2.97 -19.88
N TYR A 180 6.91 -2.84 -19.43
CA TYR A 180 5.84 -2.11 -20.12
C TYR A 180 5.47 -0.85 -19.34
N ILE A 181 4.98 0.16 -20.06
CA ILE A 181 4.25 1.28 -19.45
C ILE A 181 2.77 1.09 -19.74
N MET A 182 1.98 0.94 -18.69
CA MET A 182 0.54 0.90 -18.74
C MET A 182 -0.02 2.23 -18.21
N LEU A 183 -0.91 2.83 -18.95
CA LEU A 183 -1.63 4.03 -18.53
C LEU A 183 -3.07 3.64 -18.21
N ILE A 184 -3.49 3.91 -16.98
CA ILE A 184 -4.86 3.66 -16.53
C ILE A 184 -5.57 5.01 -16.38
N GLU A 185 -6.75 5.13 -16.97
CA GLU A 185 -7.63 6.29 -16.83
C GLU A 185 -9.02 5.82 -16.37
N PHE A 186 -9.55 6.49 -15.34
CA PHE A 186 -10.91 6.25 -14.88
C PHE A 186 -11.88 7.14 -15.62
N GLU A 187 -12.96 6.56 -16.13
CA GLU A 187 -14.05 7.33 -16.74
C GLU A 187 -14.93 7.95 -15.67
N ARG A 188 -15.23 9.22 -15.85
CA ARG A 188 -16.20 9.94 -15.03
C ARG A 188 -17.20 10.62 -15.95
N LEU A 189 -18.48 10.45 -15.60
CA LEU A 189 -19.57 11.04 -16.39
C LEU A 189 -19.60 12.56 -16.30
N THR A 190 -19.26 13.16 -15.14
CA THR A 190 -19.29 14.62 -14.91
C THR A 190 -18.20 15.08 -13.94
N GLY A 191 -17.64 16.26 -14.18
CA GLY A 191 -16.71 16.94 -13.28
C GLY A 191 -15.26 16.39 -13.24
N SER A 192 -14.45 16.91 -12.32
CA SER A 192 -13.10 16.45 -12.04
C SER A 192 -13.02 15.71 -10.71
N TYR A 193 -12.07 14.80 -10.55
CA TYR A 193 -11.82 14.13 -9.28
C TYR A 193 -11.23 15.09 -8.26
N THR A 194 -11.69 14.99 -7.01
CA THR A 194 -11.04 15.64 -5.88
C THR A 194 -9.72 14.94 -5.56
N ASP A 195 -8.80 15.64 -4.87
CA ASP A 195 -7.52 15.05 -4.45
C ASP A 195 -7.69 13.79 -3.57
N LYS A 196 -8.77 13.71 -2.80
CA LYS A 196 -9.08 12.55 -1.97
C LYS A 196 -9.53 11.37 -2.81
N GLU A 197 -10.45 11.58 -3.75
CA GLU A 197 -10.91 10.55 -4.68
C GLU A 197 -9.73 10.02 -5.52
N PHE A 198 -8.90 10.93 -6.02
CA PHE A 198 -7.73 10.56 -6.83
C PHE A 198 -6.74 9.70 -6.05
N ARG A 199 -6.49 10.01 -4.77
CA ARG A 199 -5.67 9.17 -3.89
C ARG A 199 -6.29 7.80 -3.63
N ASN A 200 -7.61 7.73 -3.48
CA ASN A 200 -8.31 6.45 -3.30
C ASN A 200 -8.21 5.56 -4.54
N LEU A 201 -8.32 6.15 -5.75
CA LEU A 201 -8.14 5.42 -7.01
C LEU A 201 -6.70 4.91 -7.16
N GLU A 202 -5.69 5.73 -6.84
CA GLU A 202 -4.29 5.28 -6.81
C GLU A 202 -4.09 4.10 -5.85
N GLN A 203 -4.68 4.16 -4.67
CA GLN A 203 -4.59 3.07 -3.69
C GLN A 203 -5.30 1.80 -4.15
N CYS A 204 -6.42 1.92 -4.86
CA CYS A 204 -7.12 0.79 -5.45
C CYS A 204 -6.21 0.05 -6.45
N ILE A 205 -5.58 0.76 -7.38
CA ILE A 205 -4.65 0.17 -8.34
C ILE A 205 -3.49 -0.53 -7.61
N ARG A 206 -2.86 0.15 -6.64
CA ARG A 206 -1.73 -0.40 -5.88
C ARG A 206 -2.09 -1.67 -5.12
N LYS A 207 -3.29 -1.74 -4.53
CA LYS A 207 -3.76 -2.95 -3.83
C LYS A 207 -3.94 -4.11 -4.78
N VAL A 208 -4.61 -3.90 -5.92
CA VAL A 208 -4.80 -4.94 -6.94
C VAL A 208 -3.44 -5.43 -7.46
N PHE A 209 -2.52 -4.52 -7.75
CA PHE A 209 -1.19 -4.88 -8.24
C PHE A 209 -0.36 -5.67 -7.20
N ALA A 210 -0.48 -5.32 -5.92
CA ALA A 210 0.18 -6.06 -4.83
C ALA A 210 -0.41 -7.48 -4.66
N GLU A 211 -1.72 -7.63 -4.72
CA GLU A 211 -2.41 -8.92 -4.65
C GLU A 211 -2.04 -9.83 -5.82
N GLU A 212 -1.90 -9.27 -7.01
CA GLU A 212 -1.47 -9.98 -8.23
C GLU A 212 0.06 -10.13 -8.35
N GLN A 213 0.80 -9.65 -7.35
CA GLN A 213 2.26 -9.74 -7.27
C GLN A 213 2.97 -9.12 -8.50
N PHE A 214 2.50 -7.96 -8.95
CA PHE A 214 3.19 -7.18 -9.96
C PHE A 214 4.47 -6.56 -9.41
N ASP A 215 5.60 -6.80 -10.06
CA ASP A 215 6.79 -5.96 -9.89
C ASP A 215 6.56 -4.66 -10.67
N SER A 216 6.11 -3.63 -9.97
CA SER A 216 5.59 -2.42 -10.60
C SER A 216 5.70 -1.17 -9.74
N ILE A 217 5.74 -0.03 -10.43
CA ILE A 217 5.52 1.29 -9.83
C ILE A 217 4.24 1.89 -10.39
N VAL A 218 3.37 2.34 -9.50
CA VAL A 218 2.16 3.09 -9.85
C VAL A 218 2.38 4.55 -9.49
N LEU A 219 2.22 5.42 -10.48
CA LEU A 219 2.33 6.85 -10.34
C LEU A 219 0.97 7.51 -10.55
N SER A 220 0.87 8.79 -10.24
CA SER A 220 -0.32 9.57 -10.52
C SER A 220 0.06 10.87 -11.24
N ASN A 221 -0.56 11.14 -12.37
CA ASN A 221 -0.35 12.34 -13.14
C ASN A 221 -1.70 12.87 -13.63
N ARG A 222 -2.25 13.87 -12.92
CA ARG A 222 -3.57 14.48 -13.20
C ARG A 222 -4.68 13.42 -13.25
N LYS A 223 -5.15 13.04 -14.45
CA LYS A 223 -6.25 12.08 -14.66
C LYS A 223 -5.79 10.67 -14.99
N ILE A 224 -4.49 10.47 -15.17
CA ILE A 224 -3.90 9.21 -15.64
C ILE A 224 -3.00 8.65 -14.55
N PHE A 225 -3.00 7.32 -14.43
CA PHE A 225 -2.12 6.58 -13.53
C PHE A 225 -1.10 5.80 -14.36
N PRO A 226 0.10 6.37 -14.58
CA PRO A 226 1.18 5.64 -15.21
C PRO A 226 1.65 4.51 -14.30
N CYS A 227 1.69 3.30 -14.86
CA CYS A 227 2.17 2.11 -14.20
C CYS A 227 3.34 1.55 -15.01
N ILE A 228 4.51 1.43 -14.39
CA ILE A 228 5.67 0.77 -14.98
C ILE A 228 5.67 -0.64 -14.44
N ILE A 229 5.63 -1.64 -15.32
CA ILE A 229 5.40 -3.04 -14.96
C ILE A 229 6.50 -3.88 -15.58
N LYS A 230 7.21 -4.67 -14.77
CA LYS A 230 8.19 -5.64 -15.28
C LYS A 230 7.49 -6.66 -16.16
N LYS A 231 8.11 -7.00 -17.29
CA LYS A 231 7.63 -8.08 -18.16
C LYS A 231 7.60 -9.41 -17.43
N ASP A 232 6.49 -10.12 -17.54
CA ASP A 232 6.35 -11.51 -17.13
C ASP A 232 5.67 -12.30 -18.26
N GLU A 233 6.45 -13.08 -18.99
CA GLU A 233 5.99 -13.79 -20.20
C GLU A 233 4.86 -14.78 -19.94
N LYS A 234 4.74 -15.28 -18.70
CA LYS A 234 3.73 -16.29 -18.34
C LYS A 234 2.38 -15.66 -17.97
N LYS A 235 2.36 -14.38 -17.59
CA LYS A 235 1.18 -13.73 -17.02
C LYS A 235 0.49 -12.73 -17.96
N TYR A 236 1.21 -12.05 -18.84
CA TYR A 236 0.70 -10.84 -19.50
C TYR A 236 0.13 -11.11 -20.88
N ASN A 237 -1.10 -11.60 -20.93
CA ASN A 237 -1.90 -11.67 -22.15
C ASN A 237 -3.16 -10.79 -22.04
N GLN A 238 -3.90 -10.65 -23.14
CA GLN A 238 -5.11 -9.83 -23.21
C GLN A 238 -6.12 -10.19 -22.12
N GLN A 239 -6.42 -11.49 -21.96
CA GLN A 239 -7.41 -11.98 -20.98
C GLN A 239 -7.00 -11.67 -19.54
N TYR A 240 -5.70 -11.72 -19.23
CA TYR A 240 -5.20 -11.38 -17.91
C TYR A 240 -5.46 -9.90 -17.59
N PHE A 241 -5.16 -8.98 -18.50
CA PHE A 241 -5.41 -7.56 -18.28
C PHE A 241 -6.91 -7.20 -18.30
N GLU A 242 -7.74 -7.94 -19.03
CA GLU A 242 -9.20 -7.81 -18.94
C GLU A 242 -9.72 -8.18 -17.54
N ARG A 243 -9.19 -9.24 -16.93
CA ARG A 243 -9.47 -9.60 -15.54
C ARG A 243 -9.05 -8.49 -14.58
N ILE A 244 -7.82 -7.99 -14.70
CA ILE A 244 -7.30 -6.89 -13.86
C ILE A 244 -8.17 -5.64 -14.00
N LYS A 245 -8.52 -5.27 -15.23
CA LYS A 245 -9.44 -4.16 -15.51
C LYS A 245 -10.76 -4.34 -14.77
N LYS A 246 -11.37 -5.51 -14.86
CA LYS A 246 -12.64 -5.83 -14.19
C LYS A 246 -12.52 -5.68 -12.67
N VAL A 247 -11.49 -6.23 -12.06
CA VAL A 247 -11.26 -6.12 -10.61
C VAL A 247 -11.09 -4.67 -10.16
N ILE A 248 -10.30 -3.86 -10.91
CA ILE A 248 -10.11 -2.44 -10.57
C ILE A 248 -11.44 -1.69 -10.74
N ALA A 249 -12.19 -1.95 -11.81
CA ALA A 249 -13.48 -1.29 -12.06
C ALA A 249 -14.51 -1.61 -10.97
N GLU A 250 -14.65 -2.88 -10.58
CA GLU A 250 -15.54 -3.30 -9.51
C GLU A 250 -15.20 -2.66 -8.16
N ARG A 251 -13.91 -2.61 -7.80
CA ARG A 251 -13.45 -2.04 -6.51
C ARG A 251 -13.51 -0.52 -6.47
N SER A 252 -13.30 0.13 -7.59
CA SER A 252 -13.33 1.60 -7.68
C SER A 252 -14.73 2.17 -7.91
N GLY A 253 -15.65 1.37 -8.45
CA GLY A 253 -16.97 1.82 -8.90
C GLY A 253 -16.92 2.65 -10.20
N HIS A 254 -15.81 2.58 -10.95
CA HIS A 254 -15.61 3.37 -12.18
C HIS A 254 -15.17 2.48 -13.32
N ASN A 255 -15.67 2.79 -14.52
CA ASN A 255 -15.09 2.22 -15.74
C ASN A 255 -13.66 2.73 -15.94
N ILE A 256 -12.81 1.88 -16.52
CA ILE A 256 -11.43 2.24 -16.78
C ILE A 256 -11.01 1.94 -18.21
N LEU A 257 -10.13 2.78 -18.72
CA LEU A 257 -9.44 2.62 -20.00
C LEU A 257 -7.97 2.33 -19.73
N MET A 258 -7.38 1.48 -20.55
CA MET A 258 -5.98 1.11 -20.45
C MET A 258 -5.27 1.24 -21.79
N GLY A 259 -4.15 1.97 -21.79
CA GLY A 259 -3.21 2.02 -22.90
C GLY A 259 -1.90 1.38 -22.51
N ILE A 260 -1.44 0.36 -23.22
CA ILE A 260 -0.24 -0.41 -22.91
C ILE A 260 0.80 -0.21 -24.01
N SER A 261 2.03 0.13 -23.65
CA SER A 261 3.14 0.32 -24.57
C SER A 261 3.62 -1.01 -25.16
N ASN A 262 4.50 -0.89 -26.16
CA ASN A 262 5.43 -1.96 -26.51
C ASN A 262 6.38 -2.19 -25.34
N GLU A 263 6.99 -3.37 -25.34
CA GLU A 263 8.09 -3.71 -24.47
C GLU A 263 9.28 -2.78 -24.62
N SER A 264 9.96 -2.49 -23.53
CA SER A 264 11.18 -1.68 -23.52
C SER A 264 12.30 -2.39 -22.76
N GLU A 265 13.42 -2.58 -23.44
CA GLU A 265 14.62 -3.25 -22.92
C GLU A 265 15.51 -2.30 -22.10
N THR A 266 15.19 -1.01 -22.07
CA THR A 266 16.04 0.00 -21.42
C THR A 266 15.25 1.25 -21.06
N TYR A 267 15.67 1.92 -20.00
CA TYR A 267 15.11 3.24 -19.64
C TYR A 267 15.53 4.38 -20.62
N LYS A 268 16.51 4.15 -21.50
CA LYS A 268 16.88 5.13 -22.56
C LYS A 268 15.72 5.45 -23.49
N THR A 269 14.83 4.50 -23.71
CA THR A 269 13.67 4.64 -24.58
C THR A 269 12.39 5.02 -23.85
N PHE A 270 12.49 5.40 -22.57
CA PHE A 270 11.33 5.66 -21.70
C PHE A 270 10.31 6.64 -22.31
N GLN A 271 10.78 7.75 -22.88
CA GLN A 271 9.91 8.75 -23.52
C GLN A 271 9.10 8.16 -24.68
N VAL A 272 9.78 7.36 -25.52
CA VAL A 272 9.13 6.71 -26.67
C VAL A 272 8.12 5.70 -26.20
N THR A 273 8.49 4.89 -25.20
CA THR A 273 7.63 3.88 -24.59
C THR A 273 6.39 4.53 -23.97
N TYR A 274 6.55 5.64 -23.24
CA TYR A 274 5.43 6.40 -22.69
C TYR A 274 4.52 6.99 -23.79
N LYS A 275 5.10 7.58 -24.85
CA LYS A 275 4.36 8.09 -26.00
C LYS A 275 3.53 6.99 -26.69
N ASN A 276 4.08 5.77 -26.77
CA ASN A 276 3.36 4.63 -27.34
C ASN A 276 2.16 4.23 -26.47
N ALA A 277 2.34 4.18 -25.14
CA ALA A 277 1.25 3.94 -24.19
C ALA A 277 0.15 5.03 -24.27
N MET A 278 0.56 6.30 -24.42
CA MET A 278 -0.39 7.42 -24.60
C MET A 278 -1.20 7.29 -25.88
N LYS A 279 -0.56 6.93 -27.01
CA LYS A 279 -1.28 6.67 -28.27
C LYS A 279 -2.29 5.53 -28.13
N ALA A 280 -1.89 4.46 -27.42
CA ALA A 280 -2.78 3.34 -27.13
C ALA A 280 -3.98 3.78 -26.28
N LEU A 281 -3.76 4.58 -25.24
CA LEU A 281 -4.82 5.11 -24.39
C LEU A 281 -5.78 6.04 -25.19
N GLU A 282 -5.27 6.84 -26.10
CA GLU A 282 -6.09 7.69 -26.96
C GLU A 282 -7.02 6.87 -27.87
N ILE A 283 -6.53 5.75 -28.42
CA ILE A 283 -7.37 4.83 -29.19
C ILE A 283 -8.40 4.14 -28.27
N ALA A 284 -8.02 3.76 -27.04
CA ALA A 284 -8.95 3.22 -26.06
C ALA A 284 -10.09 4.22 -25.74
N ARG A 285 -9.81 5.53 -25.67
CA ARG A 285 -10.83 6.57 -25.48
C ARG A 285 -11.82 6.65 -26.65
N ILE A 286 -11.31 6.49 -27.88
CA ILE A 286 -12.15 6.49 -29.09
C ILE A 286 -13.03 5.24 -29.15
N ARG A 287 -12.47 4.09 -28.82
CA ARG A 287 -13.12 2.78 -28.91
C ARG A 287 -13.59 2.21 -27.58
N LYS A 288 -13.92 3.06 -26.62
CA LYS A 288 -14.17 2.67 -25.23
C LYS A 288 -15.24 1.60 -25.03
N LYS A 289 -16.29 1.59 -25.84
CA LYS A 289 -17.36 0.57 -25.78
C LYS A 289 -16.87 -0.82 -26.25
N GLU A 290 -15.98 -0.84 -27.24
CA GLU A 290 -15.54 -2.08 -27.91
C GLU A 290 -14.19 -2.60 -27.41
N CYS A 291 -13.25 -1.70 -27.16
CA CYS A 291 -11.86 -2.06 -26.85
C CYS A 291 -11.26 -1.12 -25.80
N PRO A 292 -11.65 -1.26 -24.52
CA PRO A 292 -11.18 -0.38 -23.45
C PRO A 292 -9.71 -0.63 -23.06
N ILE A 293 -9.09 -1.71 -23.55
CA ILE A 293 -7.67 -2.05 -23.37
C ILE A 293 -7.01 -2.12 -24.73
N VAL A 294 -6.06 -1.25 -24.99
CA VAL A 294 -5.34 -1.17 -26.25
C VAL A 294 -3.84 -1.32 -26.02
N TRP A 295 -3.24 -2.21 -26.80
CA TRP A 295 -1.79 -2.37 -26.88
C TRP A 295 -1.26 -1.54 -28.04
N SER A 296 -0.16 -0.85 -27.84
CA SER A 296 0.44 -0.01 -28.88
C SER A 296 0.87 -0.80 -30.13
N GLU A 297 1.19 -2.08 -29.98
CA GLU A 297 1.47 -3.00 -31.07
C GLU A 297 0.25 -3.30 -31.94
N LYS A 298 -0.95 -3.26 -31.36
CA LYS A 298 -2.21 -3.60 -32.02
C LYS A 298 -2.96 -2.39 -32.57
N ILE A 299 -2.37 -1.18 -32.49
CA ILE A 299 -3.03 0.05 -32.97
C ILE A 299 -3.26 0.01 -34.50
N GLY A 300 -2.33 -0.64 -35.26
CA GLY A 300 -2.48 -0.82 -36.71
C GLY A 300 -2.81 0.48 -37.44
N TYR A 301 -3.85 0.42 -38.28
CA TYR A 301 -4.28 1.56 -39.10
C TYR A 301 -4.93 2.72 -38.29
N TRP A 302 -5.37 2.48 -37.06
CA TRP A 302 -5.96 3.52 -36.20
C TRP A 302 -4.99 4.67 -35.93
N LYS A 303 -3.70 4.38 -35.84
CA LYS A 303 -2.66 5.42 -35.74
C LYS A 303 -2.66 6.34 -36.95
N LEU A 304 -2.69 5.73 -38.17
CA LEU A 304 -2.73 6.49 -39.42
C LEU A 304 -4.02 7.31 -39.55
N LEU A 305 -5.19 6.70 -39.27
CA LEU A 305 -6.47 7.40 -39.31
C LEU A 305 -6.49 8.58 -38.35
N LYS A 306 -5.94 8.46 -37.14
CA LYS A 306 -5.85 9.56 -36.20
C LYS A 306 -4.94 10.69 -36.67
N GLU A 307 -3.78 10.38 -37.23
CA GLU A 307 -2.88 11.38 -37.81
C GLU A 307 -3.55 12.09 -39.00
N MET A 308 -4.24 11.35 -39.84
CA MET A 308 -5.00 11.92 -40.97
C MET A 308 -6.18 12.80 -40.53
N SER A 309 -6.91 12.40 -39.48
CA SER A 309 -8.08 13.17 -38.99
C SER A 309 -7.71 14.57 -38.47
N GLN A 310 -6.46 14.83 -38.19
CA GLN A 310 -5.96 16.14 -37.76
C GLN A 310 -5.68 17.07 -38.94
N GLN A 311 -5.55 16.52 -40.17
CA GLN A 311 -5.31 17.31 -41.37
C GLN A 311 -6.57 18.07 -41.78
N GLN A 312 -6.40 19.31 -42.22
CA GLN A 312 -7.51 20.20 -42.60
C GLN A 312 -8.39 19.59 -43.71
N GLN A 313 -7.77 18.97 -44.69
CA GLN A 313 -8.46 18.29 -45.78
C GLN A 313 -9.39 17.17 -45.33
N CYS A 314 -8.95 16.35 -44.35
CA CYS A 314 -9.77 15.29 -43.77
C CYS A 314 -10.93 15.86 -42.95
N LYS A 315 -10.70 16.92 -42.19
CA LYS A 315 -11.76 17.61 -41.44
C LYS A 315 -12.84 18.15 -42.38
N GLU A 316 -12.44 18.83 -43.45
CA GLU A 316 -13.38 19.34 -44.47
C GLU A 316 -14.13 18.22 -45.18
N PHE A 317 -13.47 17.11 -45.46
CA PHE A 317 -14.13 15.95 -46.09
C PHE A 317 -15.20 15.36 -45.15
N VAL A 318 -14.86 15.14 -43.88
CA VAL A 318 -15.77 14.58 -42.85
C VAL A 318 -16.93 15.56 -42.64
N SER A 319 -16.66 16.85 -42.45
CA SER A 319 -17.68 17.89 -42.28
C SER A 319 -18.70 17.90 -43.42
N LYS A 320 -18.23 17.90 -44.65
CA LYS A 320 -19.13 17.86 -45.84
C LYS A 320 -20.04 16.62 -45.90
N LYS A 321 -19.70 15.54 -45.20
CA LYS A 321 -20.45 14.27 -45.24
C LYS A 321 -21.34 14.06 -44.02
N ILE A 322 -20.92 14.54 -42.87
CA ILE A 322 -21.48 14.17 -41.54
C ILE A 322 -22.24 15.34 -40.90
N ASP A 323 -21.82 16.61 -41.12
CA ASP A 323 -22.42 17.77 -40.45
C ASP A 323 -23.92 17.89 -40.70
N ALA A 324 -24.38 17.55 -41.89
CA ALA A 324 -25.82 17.57 -42.21
C ALA A 324 -26.63 16.58 -41.35
N LEU A 325 -26.06 15.40 -41.04
CA LEU A 325 -26.69 14.41 -40.16
C LEU A 325 -26.65 14.89 -38.70
N ILE A 326 -25.53 15.46 -38.26
CA ILE A 326 -25.38 16.02 -36.90
C ILE A 326 -26.40 17.16 -36.68
N GLN A 327 -26.55 18.01 -37.67
CA GLN A 327 -27.51 19.12 -37.59
C GLN A 327 -28.95 18.61 -37.58
N TYR A 328 -29.27 17.63 -38.41
CA TYR A 328 -30.58 17.00 -38.43
C TYR A 328 -30.93 16.35 -37.09
N ASP A 329 -30.01 15.61 -36.49
CA ASP A 329 -30.22 14.99 -35.19
C ASP A 329 -30.48 16.03 -34.08
N LYS A 330 -29.78 17.18 -34.12
CA LYS A 330 -30.00 18.28 -33.17
C LYS A 330 -31.36 18.96 -33.33
N GLU A 331 -31.82 19.11 -34.57
CA GLU A 331 -33.08 19.80 -34.90
C GLU A 331 -34.31 18.90 -34.68
N ASN A 332 -34.16 17.57 -34.81
CA ASN A 332 -35.27 16.63 -34.78
C ASN A 332 -35.20 15.63 -33.58
N GLU A 333 -34.28 15.83 -32.68
CA GLU A 333 -34.05 14.91 -31.53
C GLU A 333 -33.94 13.44 -31.98
N SER A 334 -33.25 13.20 -33.12
CA SER A 334 -33.08 11.89 -33.71
C SER A 334 -31.67 11.33 -33.49
N ASP A 335 -31.48 10.04 -33.74
CA ASP A 335 -30.25 9.26 -33.44
C ASP A 335 -29.60 8.71 -34.72
N LEU A 336 -29.61 9.51 -35.82
CA LEU A 336 -29.07 9.08 -37.14
C LEU A 336 -27.56 8.80 -37.07
N ILE A 337 -26.80 9.61 -36.31
CA ILE A 337 -25.36 9.42 -36.14
C ILE A 337 -25.10 8.12 -35.41
N GLU A 338 -25.84 7.85 -34.32
CA GLU A 338 -25.70 6.61 -33.56
C GLU A 338 -26.10 5.38 -34.41
N THR A 339 -27.16 5.52 -35.20
CA THR A 339 -27.59 4.49 -36.15
C THR A 339 -26.52 4.24 -37.22
N LEU A 340 -25.89 5.30 -37.75
CA LEU A 340 -24.78 5.16 -38.69
C LEU A 340 -23.55 4.49 -38.07
N GLU A 341 -23.19 4.85 -36.85
CA GLU A 341 -22.11 4.20 -36.11
C GLU A 341 -22.38 2.70 -35.93
N ALA A 342 -23.59 2.35 -35.46
CA ALA A 342 -24.01 0.96 -35.31
C ALA A 342 -23.97 0.21 -36.65
N LEU A 343 -24.43 0.80 -37.73
CA LEU A 343 -24.43 0.20 -39.08
C LEU A 343 -23.00 -0.07 -39.57
N VAL A 344 -22.10 0.87 -39.39
CA VAL A 344 -20.69 0.73 -39.80
C VAL A 344 -19.99 -0.34 -38.95
N ASN A 345 -20.20 -0.34 -37.66
CA ASN A 345 -19.58 -1.30 -36.74
C ASN A 345 -20.03 -2.76 -36.99
N HIS A 346 -21.25 -2.93 -37.57
CA HIS A 346 -21.77 -4.23 -37.95
C HIS A 346 -21.67 -4.48 -39.47
N LEU A 347 -20.70 -3.86 -40.14
CA LEU A 347 -20.39 -4.07 -41.56
C LEU A 347 -21.60 -3.90 -42.50
N GLY A 348 -22.53 -3.02 -42.16
CA GLY A 348 -23.74 -2.77 -42.94
C GLY A 348 -24.87 -3.79 -42.75
N ALA A 349 -24.80 -4.66 -41.72
CA ALA A 349 -25.83 -5.63 -41.40
C ALA A 349 -27.07 -4.93 -40.79
N ARG A 350 -28.03 -4.56 -41.64
CA ARG A 350 -29.23 -3.80 -41.25
C ARG A 350 -30.05 -4.45 -40.13
N ASN A 351 -30.27 -5.75 -40.20
CA ASN A 351 -31.05 -6.47 -39.18
C ASN A 351 -30.37 -6.45 -37.82
N THR A 352 -29.06 -6.65 -37.77
CA THR A 352 -28.27 -6.59 -36.51
C THR A 352 -28.28 -5.17 -35.94
N THR A 353 -28.12 -4.16 -36.77
CA THR A 353 -28.19 -2.75 -36.38
C THR A 353 -29.58 -2.42 -35.80
N ALA A 354 -30.66 -2.81 -36.48
CA ALA A 354 -32.01 -2.58 -36.01
C ALA A 354 -32.30 -3.26 -34.65
N THR A 355 -31.82 -4.48 -34.47
CA THR A 355 -31.96 -5.19 -33.20
C THR A 355 -31.25 -4.46 -32.05
N ILE A 356 -30.04 -3.94 -32.28
CA ILE A 356 -29.26 -3.22 -31.24
C ILE A 356 -29.93 -1.90 -30.88
N MET A 357 -30.37 -1.13 -31.89
CA MET A 357 -31.05 0.15 -31.68
C MET A 357 -32.43 0.03 -31.05
N SER A 358 -33.09 -1.14 -31.15
CA SER A 358 -34.39 -1.39 -30.51
C SER A 358 -34.30 -1.79 -29.04
N PHE A 359 -33.11 -2.07 -28.54
CA PHE A 359 -32.85 -2.41 -27.13
C PHE A 359 -32.25 -1.23 -26.31
N GLN A 360 -32.05 -0.07 -26.90
CA GLN A 360 -31.69 1.17 -26.23
C GLN A 360 -32.96 2.06 -26.09
#